data_c9d95ae417420ef6e410daef1bc4bd84
#
_entry.id   c9d95ae417420ef6e410daef1bc4bd84
#
_cell.length_a   1.000
_cell.length_b   1.000
_cell.length_c   1.000
_cell.angle_alpha   90.00
_cell.angle_beta   90.00
_cell.angle_gamma   90.00
#
_symmetry.space_group_name_H-M   'P 1'
#
loop_
_entity.id
_entity.type
_entity.pdbx_description
1 polymer ?
#
loop_
_entity_poly.entity_id
_entity_poly.type
_entity_poly.pdbx_seq_one_letter_code
_entity_poly.pdbx_strand_id
1 'polypeptide(L)'
;MARQTFLTFVFSVGIAALTTASPLLAAETVDKGTLPSGNVQIIGRFSNAQPSGIAVLPDGRMILGFPRSAHEHSGPRLGLYVKGKLMPFPDAASQEQFVSPLGMTVDANGQLWVLDEGMVAGTGTVAGAQKLFRIDPVSGKIAQVIPLSAPALLPDSHVNDVRIDLTHGKAGTAFITDTSVDVHPALIVVDLATGHQRRILADTVSVMPVPGFVAVMDGVAGRYNPAHATIPQGGVNGVTLSPDQQTLYWQPQSSRRLYSAPTAVLSDPNTSEANLEKAVKDEGETGVGDGMATGPDGSLYITDDERHAILRHRPDGQVSVVAHDPRLTEPDGLTYANGALYGTVGQWARLPVFHNGKDLEVMPYIVVKIAPLD
;
A
#
# COMPACT_ATOMS: atom_id res chain seq x y z
N MET A 1 -84.92 -1.10 -60.06
CA MET A 1 -83.71 -1.67 -60.68
C MET A 1 -82.54 -1.26 -59.76
N ALA A 2 -82.17 -2.13 -58.86
CA ALA A 2 -81.09 -1.92 -57.90
C ALA A 2 -79.89 -2.74 -58.35
N ARG A 3 -78.75 -2.08 -58.61
CA ARG A 3 -77.48 -2.77 -58.84
C ARG A 3 -76.76 -3.01 -57.50
N GLN A 4 -76.58 -4.27 -57.16
CA GLN A 4 -75.72 -4.67 -56.04
C GLN A 4 -74.27 -4.68 -56.54
N THR A 5 -73.45 -3.93 -55.83
CA THR A 5 -71.98 -3.93 -55.99
C THR A 5 -71.36 -4.86 -54.96
N PHE A 6 -70.75 -5.94 -55.41
CA PHE A 6 -69.98 -6.82 -54.55
C PHE A 6 -68.60 -6.21 -54.24
N LEU A 7 -68.32 -5.99 -52.98
CA LEU A 7 -66.97 -5.64 -52.49
C LEU A 7 -66.18 -6.90 -52.14
N THR A 8 -65.13 -7.17 -52.89
CA THR A 8 -64.21 -8.27 -52.62
C THR A 8 -63.15 -7.77 -51.64
N PHE A 9 -63.17 -8.34 -50.42
CA PHE A 9 -62.08 -8.10 -49.44
C PHE A 9 -60.92 -9.06 -49.75
N VAL A 10 -59.76 -8.53 -50.09
CA VAL A 10 -58.49 -9.26 -50.16
C VAL A 10 -57.83 -9.20 -48.80
N PHE A 11 -57.74 -10.31 -48.08
CA PHE A 11 -56.96 -10.42 -46.89
C PHE A 11 -55.47 -10.61 -47.27
N SER A 12 -54.65 -9.60 -47.05
CA SER A 12 -53.19 -9.74 -47.12
C SER A 12 -52.69 -10.27 -45.78
N VAL A 13 -52.25 -11.51 -45.75
CA VAL A 13 -51.52 -12.06 -44.58
C VAL A 13 -50.10 -11.53 -44.66
N GLY A 14 -49.79 -10.53 -43.86
CA GLY A 14 -48.43 -10.06 -43.64
C GLY A 14 -47.65 -11.05 -42.76
N ILE A 15 -46.71 -11.78 -43.33
CA ILE A 15 -45.73 -12.59 -42.56
C ILE A 15 -44.73 -11.57 -41.93
N ALA A 16 -44.92 -11.28 -40.66
CA ALA A 16 -43.89 -10.54 -39.88
C ALA A 16 -42.68 -11.46 -39.65
N ALA A 17 -41.63 -11.25 -40.42
CA ALA A 17 -40.34 -11.85 -40.13
C ALA A 17 -39.80 -11.27 -38.85
N LEU A 18 -39.87 -12.02 -37.74
CA LEU A 18 -39.15 -11.73 -36.52
C LEU A 18 -37.65 -11.92 -36.80
N THR A 19 -36.98 -10.83 -37.15
CA THR A 19 -35.50 -10.80 -37.08
C THR A 19 -35.12 -10.77 -35.63
N THR A 20 -34.73 -11.93 -35.08
CA THR A 20 -33.97 -11.99 -33.81
C THR A 20 -32.63 -11.33 -34.07
N ALA A 21 -32.53 -10.05 -33.72
CA ALA A 21 -31.22 -9.41 -33.60
C ALA A 21 -30.48 -10.15 -32.49
N SER A 22 -29.55 -11.02 -32.86
CA SER A 22 -28.55 -11.50 -31.92
C SER A 22 -27.86 -10.26 -31.32
N PRO A 23 -27.73 -10.15 -29.98
CA PRO A 23 -26.93 -9.08 -29.43
C PRO A 23 -25.52 -9.28 -30.02
N LEU A 24 -25.08 -8.31 -30.84
CA LEU A 24 -23.66 -8.16 -31.09
C LEU A 24 -23.03 -7.96 -29.70
N LEU A 25 -22.40 -8.99 -29.19
CA LEU A 25 -21.39 -8.82 -28.17
C LEU A 25 -20.40 -7.82 -28.75
N ALA A 26 -20.42 -6.59 -28.23
CA ALA A 26 -19.40 -5.62 -28.56
C ALA A 26 -18.08 -6.35 -28.29
N ALA A 27 -17.27 -6.53 -29.32
CA ALA A 27 -15.92 -7.04 -29.14
C ALA A 27 -15.30 -6.10 -28.13
N GLU A 28 -14.88 -6.63 -26.97
CA GLU A 28 -14.11 -5.86 -26.02
C GLU A 28 -12.94 -5.29 -26.81
N THR A 29 -12.92 -3.99 -26.97
CA THR A 29 -11.78 -3.28 -27.53
C THR A 29 -10.69 -3.41 -26.49
N VAL A 30 -9.81 -4.39 -26.68
CA VAL A 30 -8.64 -4.57 -25.82
C VAL A 30 -7.81 -3.31 -25.99
N ASP A 31 -7.84 -2.46 -24.98
CA ASP A 31 -6.92 -1.33 -24.90
C ASP A 31 -5.52 -1.91 -24.76
N LYS A 32 -4.67 -1.66 -25.75
CA LYS A 32 -3.28 -2.14 -25.73
C LYS A 32 -2.48 -1.58 -24.56
N GLY A 33 -2.92 -0.45 -23.99
CA GLY A 33 -2.36 0.14 -22.77
C GLY A 33 -2.64 -0.69 -21.51
N THR A 34 -3.65 -1.59 -21.54
CA THR A 34 -4.02 -2.45 -20.40
C THR A 34 -3.52 -3.89 -20.52
N LEU A 35 -2.76 -4.21 -21.56
CA LEU A 35 -2.16 -5.55 -21.69
C LEU A 35 -1.16 -5.80 -20.57
N PRO A 36 -1.23 -6.97 -19.91
CA PRO A 36 -0.25 -7.33 -18.89
C PRO A 36 1.18 -7.26 -19.44
N SER A 37 2.09 -6.69 -18.66
CA SER A 37 3.52 -6.66 -18.93
C SER A 37 4.30 -7.04 -17.67
N GLY A 38 5.50 -7.56 -17.84
CA GLY A 38 6.24 -8.17 -16.74
C GLY A 38 5.68 -9.55 -16.35
N ASN A 39 6.35 -10.21 -15.43
CA ASN A 39 5.98 -11.55 -14.99
C ASN A 39 5.35 -11.52 -13.59
N VAL A 40 4.04 -11.28 -13.53
CA VAL A 40 3.28 -11.22 -12.28
C VAL A 40 2.70 -12.60 -11.96
N GLN A 41 3.21 -13.23 -10.92
CA GLN A 41 2.77 -14.54 -10.43
C GLN A 41 1.98 -14.38 -9.14
N ILE A 42 0.76 -14.91 -9.08
CA ILE A 42 0.00 -15.00 -7.82
C ILE A 42 0.57 -16.16 -7.01
N ILE A 43 1.08 -15.86 -5.83
CA ILE A 43 1.69 -16.84 -4.92
C ILE A 43 0.86 -17.08 -3.65
N GLY A 44 -0.12 -16.22 -3.36
CA GLY A 44 -1.05 -16.36 -2.24
C GLY A 44 -2.44 -15.87 -2.59
N ARG A 45 -3.47 -16.47 -1.98
CA ARG A 45 -4.88 -16.07 -2.08
C ARG A 45 -5.53 -16.13 -0.70
N PHE A 46 -6.24 -15.06 -0.32
CA PHE A 46 -6.84 -14.89 1.00
C PHE A 46 -8.28 -14.41 0.85
N SER A 47 -9.23 -15.13 1.45
CA SER A 47 -10.67 -14.80 1.32
C SER A 47 -11.26 -14.19 2.59
N ASN A 48 -10.51 -14.22 3.71
CA ASN A 48 -11.06 -13.83 5.02
C ASN A 48 -10.45 -12.54 5.57
N ALA A 49 -9.28 -12.13 5.05
CA ALA A 49 -8.59 -10.93 5.51
C ALA A 49 -7.71 -10.39 4.39
N GLN A 50 -7.63 -9.07 4.29
CA GLN A 50 -6.75 -8.38 3.36
C GLN A 50 -5.32 -8.37 3.92
N PRO A 51 -4.33 -8.94 3.20
CA PRO A 51 -2.94 -8.72 3.55
C PRO A 51 -2.51 -7.32 3.10
N SER A 52 -1.76 -6.60 3.94
CA SER A 52 -1.17 -5.31 3.60
C SER A 52 0.35 -5.38 3.77
N GLY A 53 0.88 -5.44 5.00
CA GLY A 53 2.32 -5.58 5.19
C GLY A 53 2.90 -6.89 4.68
N ILE A 54 4.12 -6.84 4.14
CA ILE A 54 4.85 -8.01 3.66
C ILE A 54 6.34 -7.91 3.98
N ALA A 55 6.92 -9.00 4.48
CA ALA A 55 8.36 -9.17 4.58
C ALA A 55 8.75 -10.58 4.12
N VAL A 56 9.83 -10.67 3.35
CA VAL A 56 10.44 -11.95 2.97
C VAL A 56 11.76 -12.09 3.72
N LEU A 57 11.84 -13.11 4.56
CA LEU A 57 13.01 -13.41 5.36
C LEU A 57 14.17 -13.92 4.50
N PRO A 58 15.43 -13.85 4.96
CA PRO A 58 16.58 -14.35 4.19
C PRO A 58 16.47 -15.81 3.76
N ASP A 59 15.75 -16.63 4.52
CA ASP A 59 15.50 -18.05 4.23
C ASP A 59 14.31 -18.28 3.26
N GLY A 60 13.69 -17.20 2.78
CA GLY A 60 12.57 -17.24 1.83
C GLY A 60 11.19 -17.41 2.47
N ARG A 61 11.10 -17.52 3.81
CA ARG A 61 9.80 -17.49 4.50
C ARG A 61 9.17 -16.09 4.35
N MET A 62 7.86 -16.07 4.19
CA MET A 62 7.10 -14.82 4.00
C MET A 62 6.25 -14.54 5.24
N ILE A 63 6.38 -13.34 5.77
CA ILE A 63 5.53 -12.82 6.85
C ILE A 63 4.56 -11.84 6.24
N LEU A 64 3.29 -11.94 6.62
CA LEU A 64 2.20 -11.09 6.17
C LEU A 64 1.49 -10.46 7.35
N GLY A 65 1.22 -9.16 7.26
CA GLY A 65 0.36 -8.42 8.18
C GLY A 65 -1.07 -8.37 7.63
N PHE A 66 -2.02 -8.56 8.53
CA PHE A 66 -3.45 -8.50 8.23
C PHE A 66 -4.07 -7.42 9.11
N PRO A 67 -4.05 -6.15 8.70
CA PRO A 67 -4.58 -5.05 9.49
C PRO A 67 -6.09 -5.18 9.65
N ARG A 68 -6.57 -4.78 10.82
CA ARG A 68 -8.00 -4.78 11.15
C ARG A 68 -8.70 -3.46 10.80
N SER A 69 -7.96 -2.50 10.28
CA SER A 69 -8.49 -1.20 9.85
C SER A 69 -9.38 -1.32 8.60
N ALA A 70 -9.12 -2.28 7.71
CA ALA A 70 -10.01 -2.59 6.60
C ALA A 70 -11.27 -3.32 7.08
N HIS A 71 -11.08 -4.50 7.65
CA HIS A 71 -12.13 -5.38 8.17
C HIS A 71 -11.69 -6.15 9.41
N GLU A 72 -12.62 -6.38 10.33
CA GLU A 72 -12.43 -7.39 11.36
C GLU A 72 -12.38 -8.79 10.75
N HIS A 73 -11.46 -9.60 11.25
CA HIS A 73 -11.28 -10.97 10.80
C HIS A 73 -10.85 -11.92 11.94
N SER A 74 -11.14 -13.20 11.80
CA SER A 74 -10.78 -14.24 12.76
C SER A 74 -9.43 -14.92 12.50
N GLY A 75 -8.74 -14.55 11.41
CA GLY A 75 -7.44 -15.09 11.04
C GLY A 75 -6.28 -14.54 11.88
N PRO A 76 -5.06 -15.01 11.65
CA PRO A 76 -3.87 -14.41 12.24
C PRO A 76 -3.77 -12.92 11.88
N ARG A 77 -3.39 -12.08 12.86
CA ARG A 77 -3.07 -10.65 12.64
C ARG A 77 -1.70 -10.51 11.99
N LEU A 78 -0.74 -11.30 12.46
CA LEU A 78 0.57 -11.47 11.84
C LEU A 78 0.75 -12.95 11.50
N GLY A 79 1.05 -13.28 10.24
CA GLY A 79 1.07 -14.64 9.77
C GLY A 79 2.33 -15.03 9.01
N LEU A 80 2.79 -16.25 9.22
CA LEU A 80 3.80 -16.93 8.42
C LEU A 80 3.12 -17.67 7.27
N TYR A 81 3.43 -17.29 6.04
CA TYR A 81 2.92 -17.95 4.85
C TYR A 81 3.98 -18.84 4.19
N VAL A 82 3.74 -20.13 4.21
CA VAL A 82 4.66 -21.13 3.66
C VAL A 82 3.88 -22.22 2.93
N LYS A 83 4.27 -22.51 1.68
CA LYS A 83 3.68 -23.58 0.84
C LYS A 83 2.15 -23.55 0.80
N GLY A 84 1.56 -22.35 0.66
CA GLY A 84 0.11 -22.19 0.57
C GLY A 84 -0.64 -22.23 1.90
N LYS A 85 0.07 -22.28 3.04
CA LYS A 85 -0.53 -22.30 4.39
C LYS A 85 -0.17 -21.05 5.14
N LEU A 86 -1.17 -20.42 5.75
CA LEU A 86 -1.01 -19.30 6.68
C LEU A 86 -1.07 -19.84 8.11
N MET A 87 -0.07 -19.49 8.93
CA MET A 87 0.03 -19.87 10.35
C MET A 87 0.26 -18.62 11.18
N PRO A 88 -0.24 -18.53 12.43
CA PRO A 88 0.10 -17.44 13.34
C PRO A 88 1.62 -17.29 13.50
N PHE A 89 2.13 -16.06 13.49
CA PHE A 89 3.54 -15.76 13.70
C PHE A 89 3.69 -14.68 14.79
N PRO A 90 4.63 -14.81 15.71
CA PRO A 90 5.53 -15.96 15.95
C PRO A 90 4.82 -17.27 16.32
N ASP A 91 3.71 -17.18 17.05
CA ASP A 91 2.85 -18.27 17.49
C ASP A 91 1.42 -17.78 17.78
N ALA A 92 0.52 -18.68 18.16
CA ALA A 92 -0.86 -18.35 18.45
C ALA A 92 -1.03 -17.45 19.68
N ALA A 93 -0.19 -17.63 20.71
CA ALA A 93 -0.29 -16.85 21.95
C ALA A 93 0.15 -15.40 21.75
N SER A 94 1.12 -15.17 20.86
CA SER A 94 1.63 -13.83 20.55
C SER A 94 0.63 -12.96 19.79
N GLN A 95 -0.41 -13.55 19.16
CA GLN A 95 -1.39 -12.79 18.38
C GLN A 95 -2.13 -11.75 19.21
N GLU A 96 -2.32 -11.96 20.51
CA GLU A 96 -2.98 -11.01 21.40
C GLU A 96 -2.14 -9.75 21.68
N GLN A 97 -0.85 -9.77 21.36
CA GLN A 97 0.03 -8.60 21.50
C GLN A 97 -0.13 -7.60 20.34
N PHE A 98 -0.63 -8.06 19.19
CA PHE A 98 -0.89 -7.25 18.00
C PHE A 98 -2.35 -6.82 17.98
N VAL A 99 -2.61 -5.60 17.53
CA VAL A 99 -3.96 -5.09 17.24
C VAL A 99 -4.19 -5.07 15.74
N SER A 100 -3.34 -4.39 15.01
CA SER A 100 -3.47 -4.20 13.56
C SER A 100 -2.07 -4.02 12.93
N PRO A 101 -1.27 -5.11 12.79
CA PRO A 101 0.06 -5.03 12.20
C PRO A 101 -0.03 -4.68 10.71
N LEU A 102 0.62 -3.58 10.33
CA LEU A 102 0.58 -2.99 8.99
C LEU A 102 1.97 -2.99 8.34
N GLY A 103 2.75 -1.93 8.49
CA GLY A 103 4.07 -1.82 7.89
C GLY A 103 5.09 -2.78 8.49
N MET A 104 5.98 -3.32 7.68
CA MET A 104 7.05 -4.19 8.18
C MET A 104 8.28 -4.18 7.29
N THR A 105 9.42 -4.51 7.90
CA THR A 105 10.70 -4.62 7.19
C THR A 105 11.63 -5.62 7.87
N VAL A 106 12.56 -6.17 7.10
CA VAL A 106 13.70 -6.93 7.63
C VAL A 106 14.92 -6.01 7.63
N ASP A 107 15.55 -5.82 8.77
CA ASP A 107 16.74 -5.00 8.87
C ASP A 107 17.99 -5.71 8.33
N ALA A 108 19.11 -4.99 8.22
CA ALA A 108 20.37 -5.52 7.72
C ALA A 108 20.97 -6.67 8.57
N ASN A 109 20.52 -6.84 9.81
CA ASN A 109 20.88 -7.95 10.69
C ASN A 109 19.90 -9.13 10.60
N GLY A 110 18.91 -9.07 9.70
CA GLY A 110 17.90 -10.10 9.50
C GLY A 110 16.81 -10.13 10.56
N GLN A 111 16.67 -9.09 11.38
CA GLN A 111 15.59 -8.98 12.36
C GLN A 111 14.33 -8.46 11.66
N LEU A 112 13.19 -9.03 11.99
CA LEU A 112 11.91 -8.55 11.51
C LEU A 112 11.40 -7.42 12.41
N TRP A 113 11.03 -6.30 11.79
CA TRP A 113 10.36 -5.20 12.45
C TRP A 113 8.94 -5.08 11.93
N VAL A 114 7.98 -4.95 12.84
CA VAL A 114 6.56 -4.88 12.56
C VAL A 114 5.98 -3.66 13.26
N LEU A 115 5.38 -2.79 12.48
CA LEU A 115 4.63 -1.64 12.96
C LEU A 115 3.16 -2.02 13.13
N ASP A 116 2.64 -1.85 14.33
CA ASP A 116 1.22 -2.00 14.61
C ASP A 116 0.57 -0.62 14.57
N GLU A 117 -0.30 -0.39 13.61
CA GLU A 117 -1.04 0.87 13.48
C GLU A 117 -2.11 1.06 14.56
N GLY A 118 -2.49 -0.05 15.23
CA GLY A 118 -3.43 -0.03 16.34
C GLY A 118 -4.86 0.34 15.97
N MET A 119 -5.24 0.30 14.70
CA MET A 119 -6.56 0.68 14.21
C MET A 119 -7.47 -0.53 14.02
N VAL A 120 -8.77 -0.33 14.25
CA VAL A 120 -9.81 -1.35 14.08
C VAL A 120 -11.00 -0.73 13.35
N ALA A 121 -11.47 -1.38 12.29
CA ALA A 121 -12.60 -0.95 11.49
C ALA A 121 -13.81 -0.63 12.38
N GLY A 122 -14.45 0.53 12.16
CA GLY A 122 -15.59 0.99 12.93
C GLY A 122 -15.30 1.42 14.38
N THR A 123 -14.08 1.19 14.89
CA THR A 123 -13.66 1.58 16.25
C THR A 123 -12.65 2.73 16.21
N GLY A 124 -11.80 2.78 15.19
CA GLY A 124 -10.67 3.70 15.10
C GLY A 124 -9.43 3.20 15.86
N THR A 125 -8.56 4.13 16.25
CA THR A 125 -7.31 3.82 16.95
C THR A 125 -7.56 3.35 18.38
N VAL A 126 -7.06 2.18 18.75
CA VAL A 126 -7.11 1.65 20.11
C VAL A 126 -5.99 2.29 20.93
N ALA A 127 -6.35 2.87 22.06
CA ALA A 127 -5.39 3.59 22.91
C ALA A 127 -4.21 2.71 23.34
N GLY A 128 -2.97 3.18 23.09
CA GLY A 128 -1.74 2.48 23.41
C GLY A 128 -1.43 1.24 22.55
N ALA A 129 -2.18 1.03 21.45
CA ALA A 129 -1.96 -0.09 20.54
C ALA A 129 -0.86 0.16 19.52
N GLN A 130 -0.60 1.44 19.17
CA GLN A 130 0.44 1.80 18.19
C GLN A 130 1.83 1.51 18.75
N LYS A 131 2.54 0.57 18.12
CA LYS A 131 3.82 0.02 18.64
C LYS A 131 4.71 -0.45 17.51
N LEU A 132 5.99 -0.39 17.74
CA LEU A 132 7.00 -1.03 16.89
C LEU A 132 7.55 -2.27 17.59
N PHE A 133 7.45 -3.42 16.94
CA PHE A 133 7.96 -4.71 17.42
C PHE A 133 9.23 -5.09 16.68
N ARG A 134 10.24 -5.59 17.42
CA ARG A 134 11.36 -6.32 16.84
C ARG A 134 11.21 -7.80 17.18
N ILE A 135 11.23 -8.64 16.17
CA ILE A 135 11.05 -10.08 16.30
C ILE A 135 12.27 -10.77 15.69
N ASP A 136 12.89 -11.67 16.46
CA ASP A 136 13.87 -12.58 15.91
C ASP A 136 13.15 -13.67 15.08
N PRO A 137 13.30 -13.68 13.76
CA PRO A 137 12.51 -14.56 12.91
C PRO A 137 12.97 -16.03 12.99
N VAL A 138 14.13 -16.32 13.59
CA VAL A 138 14.64 -17.68 13.75
C VAL A 138 14.01 -18.33 14.99
N SER A 139 14.06 -17.64 16.12
CA SER A 139 13.51 -18.15 17.40
C SER A 139 12.02 -17.84 17.57
N GLY A 140 11.46 -16.91 16.80
CA GLY A 140 10.12 -16.36 16.99
C GLY A 140 9.99 -15.46 18.22
N LYS A 141 11.11 -15.09 18.86
CA LYS A 141 11.06 -14.25 20.07
C LYS A 141 10.79 -12.80 19.72
N ILE A 142 9.77 -12.19 20.34
CA ILE A 142 9.60 -10.75 20.37
C ILE A 142 10.70 -10.18 21.28
N ALA A 143 11.73 -9.60 20.67
CA ALA A 143 12.95 -9.17 21.34
C ALA A 143 12.83 -7.75 21.91
N GLN A 144 11.97 -6.91 21.31
CA GLN A 144 11.74 -5.53 21.74
C GLN A 144 10.33 -5.09 21.35
N VAL A 145 9.72 -4.26 22.20
CA VAL A 145 8.47 -3.57 21.91
C VAL A 145 8.67 -2.10 22.27
N ILE A 146 8.46 -1.21 21.33
CA ILE A 146 8.55 0.25 21.53
C ILE A 146 7.15 0.84 21.33
N PRO A 147 6.45 1.21 22.41
CA PRO A 147 5.20 1.95 22.30
C PRO A 147 5.43 3.31 21.64
N LEU A 148 4.58 3.67 20.69
CA LEU A 148 4.59 5.04 20.14
C LEU A 148 3.76 5.95 21.04
N SER A 149 4.22 7.19 21.24
CA SER A 149 3.60 8.10 22.21
C SER A 149 3.78 9.58 21.86
N ALA A 150 2.97 10.41 22.50
CA ALA A 150 3.11 11.86 22.44
C ALA A 150 4.50 12.31 22.96
N PRO A 151 5.10 13.39 22.41
CA PRO A 151 4.52 14.29 21.40
C PRO A 151 4.73 13.83 19.94
N ALA A 152 5.46 12.73 19.69
CA ALA A 152 5.72 12.25 18.33
C ALA A 152 4.45 11.67 17.68
N LEU A 153 3.64 10.97 18.47
CA LEU A 153 2.35 10.44 18.07
C LEU A 153 1.24 11.40 18.47
N LEU A 154 0.38 11.77 17.52
CA LEU A 154 -0.81 12.59 17.75
C LEU A 154 -2.07 11.72 17.89
N PRO A 155 -3.17 12.24 18.44
CA PRO A 155 -4.42 11.46 18.59
C PRO A 155 -5.01 10.94 17.27
N ASP A 156 -4.75 11.66 16.17
CA ASP A 156 -5.20 11.38 14.81
C ASP A 156 -4.10 10.77 13.92
N SER A 157 -2.96 10.41 14.50
CA SER A 157 -1.88 9.75 13.77
C SER A 157 -2.31 8.41 13.19
N HIS A 158 -2.03 8.22 11.92
CA HIS A 158 -2.15 6.96 11.21
C HIS A 158 -0.75 6.50 10.80
N VAL A 159 -0.06 5.79 11.71
CA VAL A 159 1.26 5.23 11.42
C VAL A 159 1.11 4.08 10.43
N ASN A 160 1.89 4.12 9.33
CA ASN A 160 1.67 3.25 8.18
C ASN A 160 2.85 2.32 7.90
N ASP A 161 3.99 2.85 7.47
CA ASP A 161 5.13 2.01 7.08
C ASP A 161 6.38 2.35 7.90
N VAL A 162 7.37 1.46 7.89
CA VAL A 162 8.60 1.59 8.70
C VAL A 162 9.83 1.11 7.95
N ARG A 163 10.94 1.83 8.10
CA ARG A 163 12.27 1.38 7.68
C ARG A 163 13.27 1.57 8.82
N ILE A 164 14.25 0.66 8.87
CA ILE A 164 15.25 0.60 9.92
C ILE A 164 16.62 0.88 9.34
N ASP A 165 17.24 1.94 9.83
CA ASP A 165 18.61 2.31 9.56
C ASP A 165 19.49 1.89 10.74
N LEU A 166 20.45 1.00 10.49
CA LEU A 166 21.39 0.53 11.49
C LEU A 166 22.73 1.27 11.46
N THR A 167 22.86 2.29 10.58
CA THR A 167 24.11 3.06 10.42
C THR A 167 24.17 4.29 11.32
N HIS A 168 23.04 4.76 11.84
CA HIS A 168 22.93 5.91 12.73
C HIS A 168 22.27 5.56 14.07
N GLY A 169 22.74 6.19 15.16
CA GLY A 169 22.33 5.86 16.53
C GLY A 169 23.05 4.62 17.10
N LYS A 170 22.94 4.40 18.43
CA LYS A 170 23.65 3.32 19.11
C LYS A 170 23.13 1.92 18.74
N ALA A 171 21.83 1.80 18.47
CA ALA A 171 21.18 0.54 18.09
C ALA A 171 20.41 0.67 16.76
N GLY A 172 20.59 1.80 16.08
CA GLY A 172 19.86 2.14 14.87
C GLY A 172 18.73 3.14 15.11
N THR A 173 18.11 3.54 14.02
CA THR A 173 16.99 4.49 13.94
C THR A 173 15.85 3.87 13.13
N ALA A 174 14.62 3.96 13.63
CA ALA A 174 13.44 3.67 12.82
C ALA A 174 12.86 4.97 12.24
N PHE A 175 12.52 4.92 10.96
CA PHE A 175 11.75 5.94 10.26
C PHE A 175 10.36 5.38 9.99
N ILE A 176 9.33 6.02 10.55
CA ILE A 176 7.94 5.63 10.45
C ILE A 176 7.17 6.75 9.72
N THR A 177 6.34 6.39 8.78
CA THR A 177 5.43 7.33 8.13
C THR A 177 4.15 7.48 8.94
N ASP A 178 3.75 8.73 9.17
CA ASP A 178 2.44 9.08 9.70
C ASP A 178 1.62 9.70 8.57
N THR A 179 0.77 8.88 7.98
CA THR A 179 -0.03 9.25 6.81
C THR A 179 -1.10 10.28 7.15
N SER A 180 -1.59 10.28 8.37
CA SER A 180 -2.54 11.23 8.95
C SER A 180 -3.50 11.82 7.92
N VAL A 181 -4.62 11.16 7.71
CA VAL A 181 -5.53 11.40 6.56
C VAL A 181 -6.04 12.84 6.52
N ASP A 182 -6.20 13.47 7.67
CA ASP A 182 -6.88 14.77 7.78
C ASP A 182 -5.96 15.92 8.16
N VAL A 183 -4.95 15.71 9.01
CA VAL A 183 -4.12 16.78 9.60
C VAL A 183 -2.75 16.26 10.04
N HIS A 184 -1.71 17.05 9.78
CA HIS A 184 -0.38 16.89 10.35
C HIS A 184 0.40 15.60 9.99
N PRO A 185 0.42 15.14 8.72
CA PRO A 185 1.32 14.07 8.33
C PRO A 185 2.78 14.43 8.61
N ALA A 186 3.60 13.44 8.91
CA ALA A 186 5.00 13.64 9.29
C ALA A 186 5.81 12.35 9.15
N LEU A 187 7.12 12.45 9.31
CA LEU A 187 7.96 11.32 9.65
C LEU A 187 8.12 11.24 11.17
N ILE A 188 7.96 10.05 11.75
CA ILE A 188 8.31 9.77 13.14
C ILE A 188 9.64 9.05 13.16
N VAL A 189 10.60 9.61 13.89
CA VAL A 189 11.95 9.07 14.04
C VAL A 189 12.10 8.51 15.45
N VAL A 190 12.51 7.24 15.54
CA VAL A 190 12.68 6.53 16.82
C VAL A 190 14.12 6.09 16.99
N ASP A 191 14.78 6.53 18.04
CA ASP A 191 16.06 5.97 18.47
C ASP A 191 15.83 4.59 19.08
N LEU A 192 16.37 3.55 18.46
CA LEU A 192 16.10 2.16 18.85
C LEU A 192 16.79 1.73 20.13
N ALA A 193 17.81 2.47 20.59
CA ALA A 193 18.49 2.18 21.85
C ALA A 193 17.72 2.70 23.07
N THR A 194 17.07 3.85 22.93
CA THR A 194 16.42 4.56 24.02
C THR A 194 14.91 4.56 23.96
N GLY A 195 14.35 4.35 22.76
CA GLY A 195 12.93 4.53 22.48
C GLY A 195 12.51 6.01 22.37
N HIS A 196 13.45 6.94 22.38
CA HIS A 196 13.14 8.36 22.20
C HIS A 196 12.57 8.61 20.80
N GLN A 197 11.52 9.41 20.71
CA GLN A 197 10.75 9.63 19.49
C GLN A 197 10.68 11.12 19.16
N ARG A 198 10.74 11.42 17.87
CA ARG A 198 10.55 12.77 17.35
C ARG A 198 9.61 12.75 16.16
N ARG A 199 8.77 13.77 16.05
CA ARG A 199 7.97 14.05 14.86
C ARG A 199 8.71 15.13 14.07
N ILE A 200 9.06 14.87 12.82
CA ILE A 200 9.85 15.76 11.96
C ILE A 200 9.16 16.00 10.63
N LEU A 201 9.52 17.10 9.97
CA LEU A 201 8.97 17.55 8.69
C LEU A 201 7.45 17.68 8.69
N ALA A 202 6.81 17.78 9.87
CA ALA A 202 5.37 17.91 9.98
C ALA A 202 4.86 19.10 9.15
N ASP A 203 3.76 18.89 8.42
CA ASP A 203 3.09 19.90 7.61
C ASP A 203 3.93 20.49 6.46
N THR A 204 5.09 19.90 6.14
CA THR A 204 5.90 20.34 4.99
C THR A 204 5.38 19.76 3.68
N VAL A 205 5.72 20.41 2.56
CA VAL A 205 5.32 19.95 1.21
C VAL A 205 5.70 18.51 0.93
N SER A 206 6.79 18.01 1.54
CA SER A 206 7.31 16.68 1.28
C SER A 206 6.49 15.55 1.94
N VAL A 207 5.65 15.87 2.91
CA VAL A 207 4.82 14.90 3.63
C VAL A 207 3.32 15.17 3.44
N MET A 208 2.94 16.37 3.02
CA MET A 208 1.53 16.76 2.84
C MET A 208 0.93 16.25 1.54
N PRO A 209 -0.38 15.97 1.51
CA PRO A 209 -1.13 15.83 0.27
C PRO A 209 -1.01 17.05 -0.63
N VAL A 210 -0.92 16.86 -1.93
CA VAL A 210 -0.95 17.98 -2.89
C VAL A 210 -2.35 18.60 -2.88
N PRO A 211 -2.48 19.91 -2.67
CA PRO A 211 -3.78 20.58 -2.66
C PRO A 211 -4.56 20.35 -3.97
N GLY A 212 -5.78 19.84 -3.86
CA GLY A 212 -6.63 19.56 -5.01
C GLY A 212 -6.17 18.38 -5.87
N PHE A 213 -5.31 17.53 -5.34
CA PHE A 213 -4.85 16.30 -6.02
C PHE A 213 -6.03 15.46 -6.52
N VAL A 214 -5.87 14.94 -7.72
CA VAL A 214 -6.83 13.99 -8.31
C VAL A 214 -6.08 12.73 -8.70
N ALA A 215 -6.58 11.60 -8.23
CA ALA A 215 -6.13 10.27 -8.67
C ALA A 215 -7.27 9.53 -9.36
N VAL A 216 -6.93 8.54 -10.19
CA VAL A 216 -7.87 7.62 -10.82
C VAL A 216 -7.55 6.21 -10.31
N MET A 217 -8.31 5.75 -9.32
CA MET A 217 -8.14 4.42 -8.75
C MET A 217 -9.26 3.51 -9.24
N ASP A 218 -8.90 2.35 -9.77
CA ASP A 218 -9.84 1.37 -10.32
C ASP A 218 -10.85 1.98 -11.32
N GLY A 219 -10.40 2.95 -12.12
CA GLY A 219 -11.20 3.67 -13.11
C GLY A 219 -12.11 4.77 -12.54
N VAL A 220 -12.06 5.03 -11.24
CA VAL A 220 -12.84 6.08 -10.56
C VAL A 220 -11.94 7.25 -10.22
N ALA A 221 -12.26 8.43 -10.77
CA ALA A 221 -11.57 9.66 -10.41
C ALA A 221 -12.02 10.14 -9.02
N GLY A 222 -11.06 10.26 -8.11
CA GLY A 222 -11.25 10.84 -6.79
C GLY A 222 -10.40 12.08 -6.60
N ARG A 223 -10.93 13.08 -5.91
CA ARG A 223 -10.19 14.28 -5.53
C ARG A 223 -9.89 14.24 -4.05
N TYR A 224 -8.65 14.56 -3.68
CA TYR A 224 -8.30 14.74 -2.27
C TYR A 224 -9.29 15.73 -1.61
N ASN A 225 -10.02 15.22 -0.64
CA ASN A 225 -11.01 15.96 0.14
C ASN A 225 -11.12 15.33 1.55
N PRO A 226 -10.49 15.91 2.57
CA PRO A 226 -10.50 15.34 3.91
C PRO A 226 -11.92 15.26 4.53
N ALA A 227 -12.84 16.12 4.10
CA ALA A 227 -14.21 16.08 4.61
C ALA A 227 -15.06 14.95 4.01
N HIS A 228 -14.74 14.47 2.81
CA HIS A 228 -15.47 13.42 2.10
C HIS A 228 -14.53 12.63 1.18
N ALA A 229 -13.79 11.71 1.77
CA ALA A 229 -12.92 10.81 1.00
C ALA A 229 -13.76 9.89 0.10
N THR A 230 -13.40 9.85 -1.18
CA THR A 230 -14.01 8.95 -2.19
C THR A 230 -13.00 7.92 -2.72
N ILE A 231 -11.76 8.04 -2.30
CA ILE A 231 -10.64 7.13 -2.55
C ILE A 231 -9.73 7.18 -1.32
N PRO A 232 -8.86 6.21 -1.11
CA PRO A 232 -7.75 6.31 -0.17
C PRO A 232 -6.95 7.59 -0.42
N GLN A 233 -6.65 8.31 0.64
CA GLN A 233 -5.97 9.59 0.56
C GLN A 233 -5.20 9.86 1.86
N GLY A 234 -4.11 10.59 1.77
CA GLY A 234 -3.33 10.94 2.94
C GLY A 234 -2.01 11.60 2.60
N GLY A 235 -1.26 11.92 3.64
CA GLY A 235 0.11 12.40 3.58
C GLY A 235 1.11 11.29 3.30
N VAL A 236 2.32 11.43 3.85
CA VAL A 236 3.42 10.50 3.63
C VAL A 236 3.03 9.06 3.97
N ASN A 237 3.21 8.14 3.01
CA ASN A 237 2.85 6.73 3.11
C ASN A 237 4.05 5.83 2.79
N GLY A 238 4.35 5.58 1.51
CA GLY A 238 5.46 4.75 1.11
C GLY A 238 6.81 5.31 1.56
N VAL A 239 7.69 4.43 2.04
CA VAL A 239 9.04 4.78 2.49
C VAL A 239 10.02 3.65 2.19
N THR A 240 11.27 3.98 1.81
CA THR A 240 12.35 3.01 1.65
C THR A 240 13.71 3.64 1.90
N LEU A 241 14.73 2.82 2.14
CA LEU A 241 16.13 3.24 2.31
C LEU A 241 16.97 2.90 1.08
N SER A 242 18.00 3.69 0.80
CA SER A 242 19.08 3.26 -0.10
C SER A 242 19.76 1.99 0.42
N PRO A 243 20.44 1.19 -0.44
CA PRO A 243 21.10 -0.06 0.00
C PRO A 243 22.16 0.14 1.08
N ASP A 244 22.82 1.30 1.08
CA ASP A 244 23.81 1.69 2.10
C ASP A 244 23.19 2.36 3.34
N GLN A 245 21.85 2.51 3.35
CA GLN A 245 21.06 3.15 4.40
C GLN A 245 21.40 4.65 4.64
N GLN A 246 22.08 5.30 3.68
CA GLN A 246 22.47 6.71 3.84
C GLN A 246 21.41 7.70 3.37
N THR A 247 20.39 7.21 2.64
CA THR A 247 19.29 8.04 2.12
C THR A 247 17.95 7.39 2.41
N LEU A 248 17.04 8.15 3.00
CA LEU A 248 15.63 7.79 3.11
C LEU A 248 14.87 8.39 1.93
N TYR A 249 14.00 7.60 1.31
CA TYR A 249 13.06 8.03 0.26
C TYR A 249 11.64 7.84 0.76
N TRP A 250 10.75 8.78 0.43
CA TRP A 250 9.33 8.70 0.80
C TRP A 250 8.43 9.41 -0.19
N GLN A 251 7.13 9.09 -0.15
CA GLN A 251 6.11 9.66 -1.01
C GLN A 251 4.80 9.87 -0.24
N PRO A 252 4.15 11.04 -0.35
CA PRO A 252 2.76 11.19 0.11
C PRO A 252 1.80 10.42 -0.78
N GLN A 253 0.79 9.77 -0.20
CA GLN A 253 -0.23 9.00 -0.92
C GLN A 253 -1.02 9.87 -1.90
N SER A 254 -1.45 11.05 -1.47
CA SER A 254 -2.14 12.01 -2.34
C SER A 254 -1.14 12.92 -3.09
N SER A 255 -0.19 12.31 -3.78
CA SER A 255 0.87 12.95 -4.57
C SER A 255 1.39 11.98 -5.63
N ARG A 256 2.15 12.50 -6.59
CA ARG A 256 3.00 11.69 -7.49
C ARG A 256 4.48 12.00 -7.31
N ARG A 257 4.84 12.74 -6.26
CA ARG A 257 6.22 13.19 -6.06
C ARG A 257 6.95 12.34 -5.04
N LEU A 258 8.15 11.96 -5.42
CA LEU A 258 9.11 11.26 -4.57
C LEU A 258 10.04 12.28 -3.92
N TYR A 259 10.32 12.09 -2.64
CA TYR A 259 11.25 12.92 -1.87
C TYR A 259 12.34 12.07 -1.23
N SER A 260 13.47 12.69 -0.92
CA SER A 260 14.56 12.04 -0.20
C SER A 260 15.30 13.00 0.75
N ALA A 261 15.98 12.44 1.73
CA ALA A 261 16.95 13.17 2.55
C ALA A 261 18.00 12.21 3.15
N PRO A 262 19.20 12.74 3.52
CA PRO A 262 20.22 11.96 4.20
C PRO A 262 19.74 11.47 5.57
N THR A 263 19.87 10.17 5.83
CA THR A 263 19.50 9.56 7.12
C THR A 263 20.27 10.14 8.30
N ALA A 264 21.54 10.53 8.09
CA ALA A 264 22.33 11.22 9.09
C ALA A 264 21.69 12.52 9.60
N VAL A 265 21.06 13.29 8.69
CA VAL A 265 20.38 14.54 9.04
C VAL A 265 19.05 14.27 9.75
N LEU A 266 18.30 13.28 9.26
CA LEU A 266 17.00 12.92 9.83
C LEU A 266 17.13 12.28 11.21
N SER A 267 18.21 11.51 11.47
CA SER A 267 18.46 10.82 12.74
C SER A 267 19.02 11.74 13.84
N ASP A 268 19.72 12.83 13.48
CA ASP A 268 20.35 13.71 14.47
C ASP A 268 19.30 14.48 15.27
N PRO A 269 19.19 14.25 16.60
CA PRO A 269 18.20 14.91 17.44
C PRO A 269 18.42 16.44 17.55
N ASN A 270 19.58 16.93 17.16
CA ASN A 270 19.92 18.36 17.23
C ASN A 270 19.63 19.10 15.91
N THR A 271 19.25 18.40 14.85
CA THR A 271 18.90 19.05 13.58
C THR A 271 17.60 19.83 13.75
N SER A 272 17.66 21.14 13.43
CA SER A 272 16.45 22.00 13.46
C SER A 272 15.51 21.69 12.29
N GLU A 273 14.21 22.00 12.45
CA GLU A 273 13.22 21.80 11.37
C GLU A 273 13.64 22.50 10.07
N ALA A 274 14.15 23.72 10.13
CA ALA A 274 14.64 24.45 8.95
C ALA A 274 15.81 23.74 8.23
N ASN A 275 16.67 23.03 8.98
CA ASN A 275 17.75 22.25 8.38
C ASN A 275 17.24 20.91 7.85
N LEU A 276 16.24 20.31 8.49
CA LEU A 276 15.54 19.13 7.97
C LEU A 276 14.88 19.43 6.62
N GLU A 277 14.08 20.49 6.54
CA GLU A 277 13.43 20.92 5.29
C GLU A 277 14.45 21.23 4.18
N LYS A 278 15.54 21.92 4.52
CA LYS A 278 16.62 22.22 3.56
C LYS A 278 17.34 20.98 3.03
N ALA A 279 17.36 19.90 3.80
CA ALA A 279 17.98 18.64 3.42
C ALA A 279 17.10 17.80 2.51
N VAL A 280 15.79 18.10 2.44
CA VAL A 280 14.86 17.39 1.57
C VAL A 280 15.14 17.73 0.11
N LYS A 281 15.26 16.69 -0.70
CA LYS A 281 15.37 16.77 -2.16
C LYS A 281 14.07 16.26 -2.77
N ASP A 282 13.55 16.97 -3.76
CA ASP A 282 12.48 16.53 -4.64
C ASP A 282 13.10 15.72 -5.78
N GLU A 283 12.79 14.42 -5.83
CA GLU A 283 13.32 13.48 -6.83
C GLU A 283 12.48 13.45 -8.13
N GLY A 284 11.39 14.20 -8.17
CA GLY A 284 10.48 14.27 -9.32
C GLY A 284 9.23 13.42 -9.20
N GLU A 285 8.55 13.25 -10.32
CA GLU A 285 7.31 12.49 -10.37
C GLU A 285 7.55 11.01 -10.66
N THR A 286 6.77 10.16 -9.99
CA THR A 286 6.71 8.72 -10.17
C THR A 286 5.28 8.29 -10.53
N GLY A 287 4.51 7.77 -9.59
CA GLY A 287 3.11 7.39 -9.70
C GLY A 287 2.37 7.67 -8.41
N VAL A 288 1.12 7.27 -8.29
CA VAL A 288 0.39 7.27 -7.03
C VAL A 288 0.73 5.99 -6.30
N GLY A 289 1.70 6.08 -5.39
CA GLY A 289 2.29 4.91 -4.74
C GLY A 289 1.89 4.78 -3.28
N ASP A 290 1.78 3.52 -2.85
CA ASP A 290 1.57 3.11 -1.47
C ASP A 290 2.85 2.45 -0.93
N GLY A 291 3.23 1.30 -1.44
CA GLY A 291 4.42 0.56 -1.02
C GLY A 291 5.68 0.88 -1.79
N MET A 292 6.83 0.76 -1.12
CA MET A 292 8.15 0.98 -1.71
C MET A 292 9.17 -0.07 -1.28
N ALA A 293 10.06 -0.45 -2.21
CA ALA A 293 11.20 -1.32 -1.93
C ALA A 293 12.43 -0.87 -2.70
N THR A 294 13.62 -1.25 -2.23
CA THR A 294 14.89 -0.91 -2.88
C THR A 294 15.62 -2.17 -3.33
N GLY A 295 16.08 -2.18 -4.57
CA GLY A 295 16.95 -3.22 -5.10
C GLY A 295 18.42 -2.98 -4.78
N PRO A 296 19.28 -4.01 -4.91
CA PRO A 296 20.70 -3.92 -4.56
C PRO A 296 21.49 -2.96 -5.46
N ASP A 297 20.96 -2.62 -6.62
CA ASP A 297 21.52 -1.64 -7.57
C ASP A 297 21.12 -0.19 -7.24
N GLY A 298 20.39 0.03 -6.16
CA GLY A 298 19.88 1.33 -5.77
C GLY A 298 18.59 1.75 -6.50
N SER A 299 18.05 0.92 -7.38
CA SER A 299 16.74 1.16 -7.97
C SER A 299 15.65 1.10 -6.91
N LEU A 300 14.75 2.07 -6.93
CA LEU A 300 13.55 2.07 -6.10
C LEU A 300 12.40 1.45 -6.90
N TYR A 301 11.65 0.57 -6.26
CA TYR A 301 10.42 0.01 -6.80
C TYR A 301 9.27 0.60 -6.03
N ILE A 302 8.27 1.11 -6.76
CA ILE A 302 7.15 1.89 -6.22
C ILE A 302 5.87 1.32 -6.80
N THR A 303 4.89 1.07 -5.97
CA THR A 303 3.55 0.69 -6.43
C THR A 303 2.89 1.86 -7.17
N ASP A 304 1.97 1.58 -8.09
CA ASP A 304 1.22 2.60 -8.81
C ASP A 304 -0.26 2.18 -8.96
N ASP A 305 -1.08 2.73 -8.11
CA ASP A 305 -2.50 2.39 -8.01
C ASP A 305 -3.31 2.88 -9.22
N GLU A 306 -2.87 3.97 -9.84
CA GLU A 306 -3.55 4.50 -11.02
C GLU A 306 -3.37 3.62 -12.25
N ARG A 307 -2.19 2.96 -12.37
CA ARG A 307 -1.82 2.18 -13.57
C ARG A 307 -1.85 0.69 -13.33
N HIS A 308 -2.26 0.23 -12.15
CA HIS A 308 -2.17 -1.19 -11.78
C HIS A 308 -0.76 -1.74 -12.05
N ALA A 309 0.25 -1.04 -11.56
CA ALA A 309 1.63 -1.26 -11.97
C ALA A 309 2.62 -1.24 -10.80
N ILE A 310 3.82 -1.72 -11.07
CA ILE A 310 5.01 -1.46 -10.27
C ILE A 310 5.98 -0.67 -11.14
N LEU A 311 6.41 0.48 -10.64
CA LEU A 311 7.39 1.35 -11.28
C LEU A 311 8.79 1.06 -10.74
N ARG A 312 9.80 1.35 -11.56
CA ARG A 312 11.21 1.39 -11.17
C ARG A 312 11.74 2.80 -11.38
N HIS A 313 12.20 3.43 -10.33
CA HIS A 313 12.96 4.67 -10.36
C HIS A 313 14.44 4.31 -10.19
N ARG A 314 15.27 4.59 -11.19
CA ARG A 314 16.71 4.31 -11.19
C ARG A 314 17.49 5.45 -10.51
N PRO A 315 18.73 5.18 -10.06
CA PRO A 315 19.60 6.23 -9.48
C PRO A 315 19.88 7.40 -10.42
N ASP A 316 19.76 7.22 -11.72
CA ASP A 316 19.89 8.29 -12.73
C ASP A 316 18.61 9.12 -12.91
N GLY A 317 17.54 8.82 -12.17
CA GLY A 317 16.25 9.50 -12.22
C GLY A 317 15.31 8.94 -13.30
N GLN A 318 15.71 7.92 -14.07
CA GLN A 318 14.81 7.32 -15.06
C GLN A 318 13.71 6.50 -14.40
N VAL A 319 12.47 6.76 -14.77
CA VAL A 319 11.29 5.99 -14.33
C VAL A 319 10.81 5.08 -15.46
N SER A 320 10.52 3.83 -15.13
CA SER A 320 10.01 2.82 -16.07
C SER A 320 9.01 1.89 -15.39
N VAL A 321 8.12 1.26 -16.17
CA VAL A 321 7.20 0.24 -15.68
C VAL A 321 7.92 -1.11 -15.66
N VAL A 322 7.94 -1.77 -14.49
CA VAL A 322 8.48 -3.13 -14.30
C VAL A 322 7.41 -4.17 -14.56
N ALA A 323 6.22 -3.93 -14.05
CA ALA A 323 5.07 -4.79 -14.25
C ALA A 323 3.80 -3.95 -14.34
N HIS A 324 2.92 -4.36 -15.24
CA HIS A 324 1.56 -3.85 -15.37
C HIS A 324 0.63 -5.06 -15.53
N ASP A 325 -0.37 -5.16 -14.66
CA ASP A 325 -1.32 -6.27 -14.68
C ASP A 325 -2.65 -5.80 -14.08
N PRO A 326 -3.79 -6.00 -14.75
CA PRO A 326 -5.09 -5.61 -14.20
C PRO A 326 -5.43 -6.23 -12.84
N ARG A 327 -4.71 -7.29 -12.45
CA ARG A 327 -4.84 -7.91 -11.12
C ARG A 327 -4.13 -7.13 -10.02
N LEU A 328 -3.23 -6.20 -10.36
CA LEU A 328 -2.60 -5.26 -9.42
C LEU A 328 -3.55 -4.07 -9.19
N THR A 329 -4.73 -4.33 -8.67
CA THR A 329 -5.78 -3.32 -8.52
C THR A 329 -5.34 -2.17 -7.62
N GLU A 330 -4.65 -2.49 -6.54
CA GLU A 330 -4.10 -1.55 -5.57
C GLU A 330 -2.93 -2.24 -4.88
N PRO A 331 -1.75 -2.28 -5.55
CA PRO A 331 -0.58 -2.92 -4.97
C PRO A 331 -0.08 -2.08 -3.79
N ASP A 332 -0.03 -2.71 -2.61
CA ASP A 332 0.24 -2.07 -1.32
C ASP A 332 1.65 -2.46 -0.81
N GLY A 333 1.77 -3.25 0.23
CA GLY A 333 3.07 -3.64 0.77
C GLY A 333 3.99 -4.22 -0.30
N LEU A 334 5.26 -3.75 -0.34
CA LEU A 334 6.24 -4.17 -1.32
C LEU A 334 7.58 -4.48 -0.66
N THR A 335 8.21 -5.60 -1.04
CA THR A 335 9.55 -5.97 -0.57
C THR A 335 10.37 -6.58 -1.70
N TYR A 336 11.67 -6.27 -1.72
CA TYR A 336 12.64 -6.90 -2.62
C TYR A 336 13.39 -8.01 -1.85
N ALA A 337 13.38 -9.21 -2.39
CA ALA A 337 14.13 -10.32 -1.82
C ALA A 337 14.51 -11.35 -2.89
N ASN A 338 15.69 -11.92 -2.81
CA ASN A 338 16.13 -13.04 -3.65
C ASN A 338 15.95 -12.79 -5.15
N GLY A 339 16.24 -11.57 -5.63
CA GLY A 339 16.16 -11.20 -7.04
C GLY A 339 14.74 -11.01 -7.58
N ALA A 340 13.74 -10.82 -6.70
CA ALA A 340 12.35 -10.62 -7.06
C ALA A 340 11.68 -9.59 -6.17
N LEU A 341 10.59 -9.02 -6.65
CA LEU A 341 9.64 -8.26 -5.81
C LEU A 341 8.54 -9.18 -5.31
N TYR A 342 8.11 -8.94 -4.11
CA TYR A 342 6.93 -9.55 -3.51
C TYR A 342 6.03 -8.44 -3.02
N GLY A 343 4.74 -8.54 -3.35
CA GLY A 343 3.78 -7.50 -2.98
C GLY A 343 2.44 -8.06 -2.57
N THR A 344 1.78 -7.37 -1.67
CA THR A 344 0.36 -7.54 -1.39
C THR A 344 -0.45 -6.71 -2.36
N VAL A 345 -1.65 -7.14 -2.66
CA VAL A 345 -2.59 -6.37 -3.45
C VAL A 345 -3.85 -6.17 -2.62
N GLY A 346 -4.03 -4.94 -2.19
CA GLY A 346 -5.19 -4.50 -1.45
C GLY A 346 -6.38 -4.22 -2.35
N GLN A 347 -7.45 -3.79 -1.71
CA GLN A 347 -8.64 -3.27 -2.37
C GLN A 347 -9.23 -2.12 -1.53
N TRP A 348 -8.34 -1.28 -0.98
CA TRP A 348 -8.71 -0.19 -0.09
C TRP A 348 -9.71 0.76 -0.74
N ALA A 349 -9.47 1.12 -2.02
CA ALA A 349 -10.38 1.99 -2.78
C ALA A 349 -11.78 1.39 -2.99
N ARG A 350 -11.96 0.08 -2.76
CA ARG A 350 -13.24 -0.62 -2.90
C ARG A 350 -14.02 -0.76 -1.60
N LEU A 351 -13.44 -0.33 -0.48
CA LEU A 351 -14.07 -0.42 0.83
C LEU A 351 -15.38 0.38 0.90
N PRO A 352 -16.35 -0.09 1.70
CA PRO A 352 -17.65 0.57 1.86
C PRO A 352 -17.58 2.05 2.24
N VAL A 353 -16.55 2.47 2.95
CA VAL A 353 -16.36 3.86 3.40
C VAL A 353 -16.24 4.84 2.23
N PHE A 354 -15.70 4.40 1.09
CA PHE A 354 -15.55 5.22 -0.11
C PHE A 354 -16.77 5.16 -1.06
N HIS A 355 -17.71 4.24 -0.81
CA HIS A 355 -18.82 3.91 -1.72
C HIS A 355 -20.20 3.99 -1.07
N ASN A 356 -20.40 4.93 -0.13
CA ASN A 356 -21.68 5.11 0.57
C ASN A 356 -22.20 3.81 1.24
N GLY A 357 -21.32 3.02 1.82
CA GLY A 357 -21.64 1.76 2.49
C GLY A 357 -21.75 0.54 1.57
N LYS A 358 -21.49 0.68 0.27
CA LYS A 358 -21.48 -0.45 -0.67
C LYS A 358 -20.07 -1.03 -0.75
N ASP A 359 -19.96 -2.32 -0.42
CA ASP A 359 -18.73 -3.09 -0.60
C ASP A 359 -18.54 -3.45 -2.09
N LEU A 360 -17.40 -3.09 -2.67
CA LEU A 360 -17.01 -3.38 -4.05
C LEU A 360 -15.81 -4.33 -4.14
N GLU A 361 -15.37 -4.89 -3.02
CA GLU A 361 -14.24 -5.81 -2.98
C GLU A 361 -14.55 -7.11 -3.73
N VAL A 362 -13.53 -7.67 -4.40
CA VAL A 362 -13.62 -8.90 -5.17
C VAL A 362 -12.63 -9.93 -4.63
N MET A 363 -13.17 -10.95 -3.99
CA MET A 363 -12.36 -12.02 -3.41
C MET A 363 -11.80 -12.98 -4.47
N PRO A 364 -10.65 -13.61 -4.23
CA PRO A 364 -9.77 -13.43 -3.06
C PRO A 364 -8.80 -12.24 -3.21
N TYR A 365 -8.33 -11.69 -2.11
CA TYR A 365 -7.12 -10.87 -2.08
C TYR A 365 -5.91 -11.71 -2.50
N ILE A 366 -4.90 -11.06 -3.08
CA ILE A 366 -3.75 -11.77 -3.62
C ILE A 366 -2.43 -11.25 -3.07
N VAL A 367 -1.46 -12.14 -3.04
CA VAL A 367 -0.04 -11.81 -2.87
C VAL A 367 0.67 -12.24 -4.14
N VAL A 368 1.53 -11.38 -4.65
CA VAL A 368 2.22 -11.57 -5.92
C VAL A 368 3.73 -11.64 -5.78
N LYS A 369 4.36 -12.30 -6.74
CA LYS A 369 5.80 -12.27 -7.00
C LYS A 369 6.03 -11.77 -8.42
N ILE A 370 7.02 -10.90 -8.60
CA ILE A 370 7.40 -10.32 -9.90
C ILE A 370 8.89 -10.62 -10.12
N ALA A 371 9.19 -11.37 -11.16
CA ALA A 371 10.55 -11.77 -11.54
C ALA A 371 10.58 -12.26 -13.01
N PRO A 372 11.69 -12.15 -13.76
CA PRO A 372 12.91 -11.40 -13.41
C PRO A 372 12.68 -9.89 -13.39
N LEU A 373 13.63 -9.15 -12.83
CA LEU A 373 13.62 -7.68 -12.77
C LEU A 373 14.76 -7.15 -13.65
N ASP A 374 14.62 -7.31 -14.95
CA ASP A 374 15.64 -6.89 -15.94
C ASP A 374 15.68 -5.37 -16.14
#